data_34ef4ad2d3242cf7941a6d4dfff44750
#
_entry.id   34ef4ad2d3242cf7941a6d4dfff44750
#
_cell.length_a   1.000
_cell.length_b   1.000
_cell.length_c   1.000
_cell.angle_alpha   90.00
_cell.angle_beta   90.00
_cell.angle_gamma   90.00
#
_symmetry.space_group_name_H-M   'P 1'
#
loop_
_entity.id
_entity.type
_entity.pdbx_description
1 polymer ?
#
loop_
_entity_poly.entity_id
_entity_poly.type
_entity_poly.pdbx_seq_one_letter_code
_entity_poly.pdbx_strand_id
1 'polypeptide(L)'
;GSEDQSIGFVKNTFSDVKIIQLDKNYGFAKGYNLGLSKVEEEIICLLNNDVEVTANWTESILKQFKTESNTAVIQPKMLNYNNKSCFDYAGAAGGYLDKYGYPYCRGRVYDKIEKDNCQYDQENIEIFWACGACFFIRNSVFKEMNGFDELFWAHMEEIDLCWRIKNKGFSIKYNSNSIVYHVNAATLNH
;
A
#
# COMPACT_ATOMS: atom_id res chain seq x y z
N GLY A 1 -18.89 1.94 3.54
CA GLY A 1 -19.82 2.13 4.63
C GLY A 1 -19.49 3.32 5.53
N SER A 2 -19.07 4.46 4.94
CA SER A 2 -18.88 5.68 5.74
C SER A 2 -20.23 6.23 6.17
N GLU A 3 -20.36 6.59 7.43
CA GLU A 3 -21.59 7.15 8.04
C GLU A 3 -21.48 8.69 8.25
N ASP A 4 -20.31 9.25 7.94
CA ASP A 4 -20.01 10.67 8.04
C ASP A 4 -20.30 11.44 6.73
N GLN A 5 -19.88 12.71 6.67
CA GLN A 5 -20.09 13.57 5.50
C GLN A 5 -19.05 13.36 4.36
N SER A 6 -18.14 12.40 4.47
CA SER A 6 -17.05 12.17 3.48
C SER A 6 -17.57 11.99 2.06
N ILE A 7 -18.61 11.19 1.87
CA ILE A 7 -19.20 10.92 0.54
C ILE A 7 -19.79 12.21 -0.06
N GLY A 8 -20.52 12.98 0.75
CA GLY A 8 -21.09 14.27 0.33
C GLY A 8 -19.99 15.26 -0.05
N PHE A 9 -18.95 15.34 0.76
CA PHE A 9 -17.80 16.19 0.50
C PHE A 9 -17.12 15.85 -0.83
N VAL A 10 -16.81 14.57 -1.06
CA VAL A 10 -16.15 14.12 -2.32
C VAL A 10 -17.03 14.41 -3.53
N LYS A 11 -18.34 14.11 -3.48
CA LYS A 11 -19.26 14.39 -4.59
C LYS A 11 -19.34 15.86 -4.95
N ASN A 12 -19.31 16.74 -3.94
CA ASN A 12 -19.45 18.18 -4.16
C ASN A 12 -18.14 18.85 -4.59
N THR A 13 -16.99 18.27 -4.20
CA THR A 13 -15.67 18.87 -4.44
C THR A 13 -14.99 18.29 -5.67
N PHE A 14 -15.21 17.01 -5.97
CA PHE A 14 -14.50 16.26 -7.01
C PHE A 14 -15.52 15.53 -7.90
N SER A 15 -16.14 16.23 -8.84
CA SER A 15 -17.22 15.71 -9.71
C SER A 15 -16.82 14.48 -10.53
N ASP A 16 -15.54 14.37 -10.87
CA ASP A 16 -15.02 13.33 -11.76
C ASP A 16 -14.59 12.05 -11.02
N VAL A 17 -14.62 12.08 -9.68
CA VAL A 17 -14.25 10.91 -8.87
C VAL A 17 -15.39 9.91 -8.81
N LYS A 18 -15.15 8.69 -9.30
CA LYS A 18 -16.09 7.58 -9.20
C LYS A 18 -16.12 7.04 -7.77
N ILE A 19 -17.28 7.04 -7.17
CA ILE A 19 -17.49 6.53 -5.81
C ILE A 19 -18.11 5.15 -5.85
N ILE A 20 -17.45 4.18 -5.22
CA ILE A 20 -18.00 2.85 -4.96
C ILE A 20 -18.40 2.80 -3.48
N GLN A 21 -19.67 2.98 -3.21
CA GLN A 21 -20.20 2.94 -1.84
C GLN A 21 -20.65 1.52 -1.50
N LEU A 22 -20.16 1.00 -0.36
CA LEU A 22 -20.61 -0.23 0.26
C LEU A 22 -21.73 0.07 1.27
N ASP A 23 -22.61 -0.88 1.51
CA ASP A 23 -23.77 -0.75 2.39
C ASP A 23 -23.41 -0.66 3.89
N LYS A 24 -22.22 -1.20 4.26
CA LYS A 24 -21.69 -1.16 5.62
C LYS A 24 -20.15 -1.24 5.63
N ASN A 25 -19.54 -1.08 6.80
CA ASN A 25 -18.13 -1.36 7.03
C ASN A 25 -17.89 -2.88 7.08
N TYR A 26 -17.11 -3.40 6.13
CA TYR A 26 -16.72 -4.79 6.02
C TYR A 26 -15.29 -5.08 6.53
N GLY A 27 -14.63 -4.09 7.13
CA GLY A 27 -13.20 -4.15 7.44
C GLY A 27 -12.33 -3.91 6.22
N PHE A 28 -11.01 -4.04 6.39
CA PHE A 28 -10.04 -3.72 5.34
C PHE A 28 -10.11 -4.76 4.20
N ALA A 29 -9.82 -6.03 4.47
CA ALA A 29 -9.72 -7.08 3.47
C ALA A 29 -10.98 -7.21 2.61
N LYS A 30 -12.13 -7.45 3.23
CA LYS A 30 -13.40 -7.61 2.53
C LYS A 30 -13.88 -6.33 1.87
N GLY A 31 -13.65 -5.16 2.50
CA GLY A 31 -13.99 -3.87 1.92
C GLY A 31 -13.28 -3.63 0.60
N TYR A 32 -11.96 -3.87 0.54
CA TYR A 32 -11.19 -3.77 -0.70
C TYR A 32 -11.60 -4.83 -1.72
N ASN A 33 -11.81 -6.08 -1.35
CA ASN A 33 -12.26 -7.12 -2.29
C ASN A 33 -13.57 -6.72 -2.99
N LEU A 34 -14.57 -6.25 -2.24
CA LEU A 34 -15.85 -5.80 -2.77
C LEU A 34 -15.71 -4.53 -3.65
N GLY A 35 -14.89 -3.58 -3.25
CA GLY A 35 -14.61 -2.37 -4.02
C GLY A 35 -13.90 -2.69 -5.32
N LEU A 36 -12.79 -3.43 -5.24
CA LEU A 36 -11.93 -3.74 -6.37
C LEU A 36 -12.55 -4.73 -7.37
N SER A 37 -13.57 -5.51 -6.97
CA SER A 37 -14.33 -6.33 -7.91
C SER A 37 -15.00 -5.54 -9.03
N LYS A 38 -15.18 -4.23 -8.85
CA LYS A 38 -15.81 -3.30 -9.81
C LYS A 38 -14.79 -2.45 -10.58
N VAL A 39 -13.50 -2.72 -10.39
CA VAL A 39 -12.39 -1.97 -10.98
C VAL A 39 -11.75 -2.80 -12.08
N GLU A 40 -11.58 -2.19 -13.28
CA GLU A 40 -11.04 -2.87 -14.47
C GLU A 40 -9.67 -2.35 -14.90
N GLU A 41 -9.19 -1.27 -14.29
CA GLU A 41 -7.91 -0.66 -14.57
C GLU A 41 -6.76 -1.68 -14.39
N GLU A 42 -5.73 -1.57 -15.23
CA GLU A 42 -4.59 -2.51 -15.24
C GLU A 42 -3.78 -2.46 -13.93
N ILE A 43 -3.52 -1.26 -13.44
CA ILE A 43 -2.78 -1.02 -12.20
C ILE A 43 -3.72 -0.36 -11.19
N ILE A 44 -3.77 -0.92 -10.00
CA ILE A 44 -4.55 -0.41 -8.88
C ILE A 44 -3.59 0.14 -7.83
N CYS A 45 -3.92 1.28 -7.24
CA CYS A 45 -3.29 1.78 -6.04
C CYS A 45 -4.26 1.60 -4.85
N LEU A 46 -3.84 0.83 -3.85
CA LEU A 46 -4.47 0.87 -2.54
C LEU A 46 -3.84 2.03 -1.76
N LEU A 47 -4.68 2.95 -1.32
CA LEU A 47 -4.25 4.18 -0.65
C LEU A 47 -5.18 4.47 0.51
N ASN A 48 -4.63 4.52 1.71
CA ASN A 48 -5.38 4.94 2.89
C ASN A 48 -5.70 6.44 2.84
N ASN A 49 -6.77 6.85 3.50
CA ASN A 49 -7.22 8.23 3.56
C ASN A 49 -6.38 9.13 4.49
N ASP A 50 -5.41 8.57 5.20
CA ASP A 50 -4.43 9.25 6.05
C ASP A 50 -3.02 9.29 5.44
N VAL A 51 -2.93 9.21 4.10
CA VAL A 51 -1.68 9.33 3.33
C VAL A 51 -1.72 10.59 2.47
N GLU A 52 -0.70 11.45 2.63
CA GLU A 52 -0.42 12.59 1.74
C GLU A 52 0.52 12.16 0.62
N VAL A 53 0.18 12.44 -0.62
CA VAL A 53 1.00 12.09 -1.79
C VAL A 53 1.78 13.31 -2.29
N THR A 54 2.96 13.06 -2.90
CA THR A 54 3.77 14.12 -3.50
C THR A 54 3.39 14.34 -4.97
N ALA A 55 3.84 15.46 -5.56
CA ALA A 55 3.64 15.71 -6.99
C ALA A 55 4.31 14.59 -7.82
N ASN A 56 3.64 14.15 -8.89
CA ASN A 56 4.14 13.16 -9.86
C ASN A 56 4.55 11.80 -9.26
N TRP A 57 4.11 11.48 -8.06
CA TRP A 57 4.48 10.28 -7.30
C TRP A 57 4.16 8.96 -8.02
N THR A 58 3.22 8.96 -8.95
CA THR A 58 2.86 7.77 -9.72
C THR A 58 3.74 7.52 -10.94
N GLU A 59 4.49 8.52 -11.43
CA GLU A 59 5.21 8.41 -12.71
C GLU A 59 6.30 7.33 -12.68
N SER A 60 7.14 7.30 -11.63
CA SER A 60 8.18 6.29 -11.48
C SER A 60 7.62 4.89 -11.31
N ILE A 61 6.50 4.76 -10.61
CA ILE A 61 5.77 3.49 -10.41
C ILE A 61 5.26 2.95 -11.75
N LEU A 62 4.55 3.78 -12.51
CA LEU A 62 3.99 3.37 -13.81
C LEU A 62 5.09 3.03 -14.83
N LYS A 63 6.21 3.78 -14.81
CA LYS A 63 7.39 3.45 -15.62
C LYS A 63 7.95 2.08 -15.24
N GLN A 64 8.07 1.78 -13.95
CA GLN A 64 8.59 0.50 -13.48
C GLN A 64 7.69 -0.67 -13.89
N PHE A 65 6.36 -0.56 -13.74
CA PHE A 65 5.44 -1.58 -14.23
C PHE A 65 5.54 -1.82 -15.74
N LYS A 66 5.81 -0.78 -16.54
CA LYS A 66 5.98 -0.92 -18.00
C LYS A 66 7.26 -1.67 -18.37
N THR A 67 8.33 -1.52 -17.61
CA THR A 67 9.64 -2.13 -17.90
C THR A 67 9.83 -3.49 -17.24
N GLU A 68 9.10 -3.78 -16.17
CA GLU A 68 9.24 -5.00 -15.37
C GLU A 68 7.94 -5.82 -15.37
N SER A 69 7.74 -6.64 -16.40
CA SER A 69 6.50 -7.42 -16.56
C SER A 69 6.22 -8.40 -15.41
N ASN A 70 7.27 -8.93 -14.76
CA ASN A 70 7.15 -9.85 -13.63
C ASN A 70 6.91 -9.15 -12.27
N THR A 71 7.00 -7.81 -12.21
CA THR A 71 6.71 -7.06 -11.00
C THR A 71 5.21 -6.94 -10.83
N ALA A 72 4.67 -7.56 -9.78
CA ALA A 72 3.25 -7.56 -9.45
C ALA A 72 2.84 -6.44 -8.51
N VAL A 73 3.72 -6.09 -7.56
CA VAL A 73 3.46 -5.09 -6.52
C VAL A 73 4.63 -4.12 -6.43
N ILE A 74 4.32 -2.84 -6.25
CA ILE A 74 5.33 -1.80 -5.97
C ILE A 74 4.86 -0.96 -4.79
N GLN A 75 5.73 -0.82 -3.78
CA GLN A 75 5.55 0.07 -2.65
C GLN A 75 6.36 1.35 -2.86
N PRO A 76 5.78 2.56 -2.69
CA PRO A 76 6.52 3.80 -2.62
C PRO A 76 7.34 3.91 -1.33
N LYS A 77 8.27 4.87 -1.26
CA LYS A 77 8.92 5.31 -0.02
C LYS A 77 7.86 5.94 0.88
N MET A 78 7.76 5.42 2.10
CA MET A 78 6.81 5.93 3.09
C MET A 78 7.56 6.67 4.19
N LEU A 79 7.27 7.96 4.33
CA LEU A 79 7.83 8.83 5.35
C LEU A 79 6.74 9.23 6.34
N ASN A 80 7.17 9.60 7.55
CA ASN A 80 6.26 10.06 8.59
C ASN A 80 5.72 11.46 8.28
N TYR A 81 4.43 11.65 8.33
CA TYR A 81 3.79 12.94 8.04
C TYR A 81 4.24 14.06 8.99
N ASN A 82 4.32 13.77 10.29
CA ASN A 82 4.69 14.74 11.31
C ASN A 82 6.19 15.02 11.37
N ASN A 83 7.02 14.11 10.84
CA ASN A 83 8.46 14.28 10.72
C ASN A 83 8.96 13.74 9.38
N LYS A 84 8.79 14.56 8.34
CA LYS A 84 9.07 14.20 6.93
C LYS A 84 10.53 13.83 6.64
N SER A 85 11.43 13.97 7.61
CA SER A 85 12.83 13.51 7.51
C SER A 85 13.05 12.09 8.03
N CYS A 86 12.02 11.43 8.55
CA CYS A 86 12.07 10.08 9.08
C CYS A 86 11.19 9.13 8.29
N PHE A 87 11.57 7.86 8.26
CA PHE A 87 10.71 6.82 7.71
C PHE A 87 9.41 6.70 8.50
N ASP A 88 8.42 6.10 7.87
CA ASP A 88 7.18 5.74 8.54
C ASP A 88 7.38 4.55 9.50
N TYR A 89 6.46 4.38 10.45
CA TYR A 89 6.52 3.27 11.42
C TYR A 89 6.30 1.91 10.73
N ALA A 90 5.37 1.83 9.78
CA ALA A 90 5.01 0.58 9.11
C ALA A 90 5.34 0.63 7.62
N GLY A 91 6.09 -0.36 7.14
CA GLY A 91 6.42 -0.50 5.71
C GLY A 91 7.58 0.38 5.23
N ALA A 92 7.74 1.58 5.74
CA ALA A 92 8.88 2.48 5.52
C ALA A 92 9.61 2.37 4.16
N ALA A 93 10.74 1.66 4.10
CA ALA A 93 11.51 1.36 2.89
C ALA A 93 11.38 -0.10 2.44
N GLY A 94 10.18 -0.69 2.62
CA GLY A 94 9.84 -2.06 2.23
C GLY A 94 9.93 -3.08 3.35
N GLY A 95 9.07 -4.07 3.28
CA GLY A 95 8.91 -5.13 4.25
C GLY A 95 9.62 -6.43 3.89
N TYR A 96 10.04 -7.16 4.92
CA TYR A 96 10.74 -8.44 4.82
C TYR A 96 10.20 -9.44 5.85
N LEU A 97 10.57 -10.70 5.72
CA LEU A 97 10.38 -11.72 6.74
C LEU A 97 11.73 -12.24 7.20
N ASP A 98 11.85 -12.53 8.47
CA ASP A 98 13.00 -13.26 8.99
C ASP A 98 12.88 -14.77 8.69
N LYS A 99 13.89 -15.53 9.08
CA LYS A 99 13.93 -16.99 8.86
C LYS A 99 12.83 -17.77 9.60
N TYR A 100 12.12 -17.15 10.53
CA TYR A 100 11.01 -17.74 11.27
C TYR A 100 9.65 -17.22 10.80
N GLY A 101 9.63 -16.32 9.80
CA GLY A 101 8.39 -15.73 9.27
C GLY A 101 7.92 -14.48 9.99
N TYR A 102 8.71 -13.90 10.91
CA TYR A 102 8.35 -12.65 11.56
C TYR A 102 8.56 -11.46 10.62
N PRO A 103 7.54 -10.61 10.43
CA PRO A 103 7.66 -9.44 9.57
C PRO A 103 8.48 -8.34 10.22
N TYR A 104 9.34 -7.71 9.40
CA TYR A 104 10.06 -6.49 9.74
C TYR A 104 10.17 -5.58 8.52
N CYS A 105 10.51 -4.32 8.69
CA CYS A 105 10.74 -3.40 7.58
C CYS A 105 12.06 -2.64 7.75
N ARG A 106 12.64 -2.19 6.63
CA ARG A 106 13.75 -1.24 6.65
C ARG A 106 13.24 0.14 7.01
N GLY A 107 14.09 0.95 7.65
CA GLY A 107 13.73 2.27 8.16
C GLY A 107 13.23 2.24 9.61
N ARG A 108 13.14 1.03 10.22
CA ARG A 108 12.76 0.88 11.63
C ARG A 108 13.41 -0.34 12.26
N VAL A 109 13.92 -0.17 13.47
CA VAL A 109 14.42 -1.26 14.33
C VAL A 109 13.68 -1.19 15.67
N TYR A 110 12.71 -2.08 15.88
CA TYR A 110 11.77 -2.05 17.01
C TYR A 110 10.99 -0.72 17.05
N ASP A 111 11.19 0.08 18.10
CA ASP A 111 10.60 1.41 18.33
C ASP A 111 11.43 2.57 17.76
N LYS A 112 12.65 2.26 17.29
CA LYS A 112 13.55 3.27 16.73
C LYS A 112 13.31 3.44 15.23
N ILE A 113 12.81 4.61 14.85
CA ILE A 113 12.61 5.01 13.47
C ILE A 113 13.86 5.69 12.96
N GLU A 114 14.33 5.30 11.79
CA GLU A 114 15.51 5.88 11.14
C GLU A 114 15.16 7.18 10.42
N LYS A 115 16.14 8.08 10.33
CA LYS A 115 16.08 9.20 9.39
C LYS A 115 16.29 8.69 7.97
N ASP A 116 15.59 9.29 7.01
CA ASP A 116 15.87 9.09 5.60
C ASP A 116 17.11 9.91 5.20
N ASN A 117 18.21 9.21 4.98
CA ASN A 117 19.45 9.73 4.44
C ASN A 117 19.74 9.13 3.05
N CYS A 118 18.70 8.75 2.31
CA CYS A 118 18.77 8.04 1.05
C CYS A 118 19.49 6.68 1.12
N GLN A 119 19.64 6.10 2.31
CA GLN A 119 20.36 4.84 2.52
C GLN A 119 19.72 3.63 1.87
N TYR A 120 18.43 3.74 1.50
CA TYR A 120 17.67 2.69 0.81
C TYR A 120 17.24 3.11 -0.61
N ASP A 121 17.83 4.17 -1.17
CA ASP A 121 17.49 4.70 -2.49
C ASP A 121 18.27 4.00 -3.60
N GLN A 122 18.15 2.68 -3.67
CA GLN A 122 18.72 1.87 -4.75
C GLN A 122 17.61 1.49 -5.74
N GLU A 123 18.00 1.32 -7.00
CA GLU A 123 17.09 0.84 -8.03
C GLU A 123 16.81 -0.67 -7.86
N ASN A 124 15.63 -1.09 -8.29
CA ASN A 124 15.22 -2.51 -8.38
C ASN A 124 15.26 -3.30 -7.07
N ILE A 125 15.04 -2.65 -5.94
CA ILE A 125 15.01 -3.35 -4.66
C ILE A 125 13.80 -4.26 -4.59
N GLU A 126 14.06 -5.55 -4.43
CA GLU A 126 13.03 -6.54 -4.13
C GLU A 126 12.75 -6.56 -2.62
N ILE A 127 11.47 -6.56 -2.28
CA ILE A 127 10.96 -6.66 -0.91
C ILE A 127 10.09 -7.90 -0.78
N PHE A 128 9.75 -8.30 0.44
CA PHE A 128 8.87 -9.44 0.64
C PHE A 128 7.40 -9.02 0.69
N TRP A 129 7.08 -7.95 1.41
CA TRP A 129 5.72 -7.43 1.54
C TRP A 129 5.69 -5.91 1.41
N ALA A 130 4.57 -5.40 0.95
CA ALA A 130 4.27 -3.98 0.82
C ALA A 130 3.25 -3.56 1.88
N CYS A 131 3.39 -2.35 2.42
CA CYS A 131 2.50 -1.82 3.45
C CYS A 131 1.10 -1.54 2.92
N GLY A 132 0.07 -2.00 3.64
CA GLY A 132 -1.33 -1.79 3.30
C GLY A 132 -1.78 -0.33 3.23
N ALA A 133 -1.04 0.60 3.84
CA ALA A 133 -1.38 2.03 3.77
C ALA A 133 -1.18 2.64 2.37
N CYS A 134 -0.19 2.15 1.59
CA CYS A 134 0.00 2.57 0.20
C CYS A 134 0.84 1.55 -0.58
N PHE A 135 0.24 0.91 -1.57
CA PHE A 135 0.96 0.12 -2.58
C PHE A 135 0.20 0.04 -3.90
N PHE A 136 0.92 -0.23 -4.96
CA PHE A 136 0.38 -0.46 -6.29
C PHE A 136 0.45 -1.93 -6.64
N ILE A 137 -0.58 -2.45 -7.33
CA ILE A 137 -0.67 -3.85 -7.72
C ILE A 137 -1.25 -4.00 -9.14
N ARG A 138 -0.77 -5.00 -9.89
CA ARG A 138 -1.45 -5.43 -11.12
C ARG A 138 -2.80 -6.04 -10.78
N ASN A 139 -3.86 -5.49 -11.36
CA ASN A 139 -5.22 -5.96 -11.13
C ASN A 139 -5.40 -7.45 -11.51
N SER A 140 -4.75 -7.88 -12.60
CA SER A 140 -4.76 -9.29 -13.02
C SER A 140 -4.19 -10.22 -11.93
N VAL A 141 -3.10 -9.81 -11.28
CA VAL A 141 -2.49 -10.59 -10.19
C VAL A 141 -3.35 -10.56 -8.93
N PHE A 142 -3.92 -9.39 -8.57
CA PHE A 142 -4.86 -9.30 -7.44
C PHE A 142 -6.05 -10.26 -7.61
N LYS A 143 -6.64 -10.29 -8.82
CA LYS A 143 -7.73 -11.20 -9.16
C LYS A 143 -7.29 -12.67 -9.18
N GLU A 144 -6.09 -12.98 -9.70
CA GLU A 144 -5.53 -14.35 -9.69
C GLU A 144 -5.35 -14.88 -8.26
N MET A 145 -4.96 -14.00 -7.32
CA MET A 145 -4.84 -14.33 -5.90
C MET A 145 -6.19 -14.41 -5.17
N ASN A 146 -7.32 -14.15 -5.83
CA ASN A 146 -8.65 -13.98 -5.23
C ASN A 146 -8.71 -12.85 -4.18
N GLY A 147 -7.89 -11.81 -4.35
CA GLY A 147 -7.82 -10.67 -3.44
C GLY A 147 -7.18 -10.97 -2.09
N PHE A 148 -7.58 -10.22 -1.09
CA PHE A 148 -7.21 -10.45 0.31
C PHE A 148 -7.96 -11.65 0.91
N ASP A 149 -7.34 -12.36 1.84
CA ASP A 149 -8.05 -13.35 2.66
C ASP A 149 -8.96 -12.62 3.67
N GLU A 150 -10.26 -12.83 3.56
CA GLU A 150 -11.28 -12.17 4.38
C GLU A 150 -11.31 -12.68 5.84
N LEU A 151 -10.53 -13.69 6.19
CA LEU A 151 -10.31 -14.09 7.58
C LEU A 151 -9.52 -13.04 8.36
N PHE A 152 -8.69 -12.24 7.67
CA PHE A 152 -8.06 -11.07 8.26
C PHE A 152 -9.06 -9.90 8.30
N TRP A 153 -9.38 -9.44 9.51
CA TRP A 153 -10.19 -8.24 9.65
C TRP A 153 -9.42 -6.97 9.30
N ALA A 154 -8.23 -6.85 9.88
CA ALA A 154 -7.24 -5.81 9.64
C ALA A 154 -5.88 -6.29 10.14
N HIS A 155 -4.82 -5.86 9.48
CA HIS A 155 -3.43 -6.24 9.68
C HIS A 155 -3.08 -7.68 9.22
N MET A 156 -1.91 -7.83 8.63
CA MET A 156 -1.33 -9.06 8.07
C MET A 156 -1.95 -9.52 6.73
N GLU A 157 -3.10 -8.99 6.30
CA GLU A 157 -3.74 -9.35 5.02
C GLU A 157 -2.86 -8.99 3.81
N GLU A 158 -2.12 -7.89 3.89
CA GLU A 158 -1.18 -7.47 2.85
C GLU A 158 0.06 -8.37 2.83
N ILE A 159 0.50 -8.85 3.98
CA ILE A 159 1.65 -9.77 4.08
C ILE A 159 1.27 -11.13 3.51
N ASP A 160 0.08 -11.65 3.84
CA ASP A 160 -0.46 -12.88 3.26
C ASP A 160 -0.58 -12.77 1.73
N LEU A 161 -1.20 -11.69 1.24
CA LEU A 161 -1.32 -11.46 -0.20
C LEU A 161 0.05 -11.45 -0.88
N CYS A 162 1.01 -10.72 -0.33
CA CYS A 162 2.37 -10.66 -0.84
C CYS A 162 3.06 -12.03 -0.83
N TRP A 163 2.85 -12.84 0.21
CA TRP A 163 3.37 -14.20 0.29
C TRP A 163 2.81 -15.08 -0.82
N ARG A 164 1.50 -15.05 -1.05
CA ARG A 164 0.84 -15.79 -2.15
C ARG A 164 1.35 -15.36 -3.52
N ILE A 165 1.54 -14.06 -3.74
CA ILE A 165 2.10 -13.47 -4.96
C ILE A 165 3.53 -14.00 -5.21
N LYS A 166 4.40 -13.99 -4.18
CA LYS A 166 5.77 -14.50 -4.30
C LYS A 166 5.80 -16.00 -4.58
N ASN A 167 4.92 -16.78 -3.97
CA ASN A 167 4.81 -18.23 -4.23
C ASN A 167 4.40 -18.54 -5.68
N LYS A 168 3.78 -17.60 -6.38
CA LYS A 168 3.48 -17.70 -7.82
C LYS A 168 4.64 -17.25 -8.72
N GLY A 169 5.76 -16.81 -8.13
CA GLY A 169 6.95 -16.39 -8.87
C GLY A 169 6.98 -14.93 -9.29
N PHE A 170 6.01 -14.11 -8.88
CA PHE A 170 6.04 -12.68 -9.10
C PHE A 170 7.00 -11.97 -8.14
N SER A 171 7.51 -10.81 -8.57
CA SER A 171 8.32 -9.93 -7.73
C SER A 171 7.49 -8.81 -7.10
N ILE A 172 7.94 -8.39 -5.92
CA ILE A 172 7.42 -7.24 -5.17
C ILE A 172 8.56 -6.27 -4.99
N LYS A 173 8.38 -5.01 -5.36
CA LYS A 173 9.44 -4.01 -5.43
C LYS A 173 9.18 -2.81 -4.52
N TYR A 174 10.25 -2.17 -4.12
CA TYR A 174 10.26 -0.86 -3.49
C TYR A 174 10.74 0.18 -4.49
N ASN A 175 10.07 1.34 -4.54
CA ASN A 175 10.44 2.45 -5.43
C ASN A 175 10.67 3.72 -4.60
N SER A 176 11.93 4.11 -4.42
CA SER A 176 12.33 5.28 -3.66
C SER A 176 12.05 6.62 -4.34
N ASN A 177 11.82 6.62 -5.67
CA ASN A 177 11.49 7.82 -6.44
C ASN A 177 10.00 8.23 -6.33
N SER A 178 9.19 7.37 -5.74
CA SER A 178 7.80 7.66 -5.37
C SER A 178 7.74 7.85 -3.85
N ILE A 179 7.30 9.02 -3.38
CA ILE A 179 7.31 9.37 -1.96
C ILE A 179 5.90 9.70 -1.50
N VAL A 180 5.51 9.15 -0.37
CA VAL A 180 4.27 9.46 0.33
C VAL A 180 4.51 9.70 1.82
N TYR A 181 3.63 10.48 2.47
CA TYR A 181 3.68 10.77 3.91
C TYR A 181 2.48 10.17 4.60
N HIS A 182 2.70 9.36 5.62
CA HIS A 182 1.64 8.66 6.35
C HIS A 182 1.46 9.27 7.74
N VAL A 183 0.20 9.57 8.11
CA VAL A 183 -0.13 10.24 9.38
C VAL A 183 -0.01 9.28 10.56
N ASN A 184 -0.18 7.98 10.34
CA ASN A 184 -0.20 6.92 11.35
C ASN A 184 -1.31 7.05 12.41
N ALA A 185 -2.08 6.00 12.59
CA ALA A 185 -3.08 5.85 13.65
C ALA A 185 -4.19 6.93 13.70
N ALA A 186 -4.43 7.67 12.60
CA ALA A 186 -5.57 8.59 12.54
C ALA A 186 -6.93 7.85 12.66
N THR A 187 -6.95 6.56 12.33
CA THR A 187 -8.15 5.72 12.27
C THR A 187 -8.29 4.70 13.41
N LEU A 188 -7.27 4.52 14.23
CA LEU A 188 -7.27 3.58 15.36
C LEU A 188 -7.32 4.35 16.70
N ASN A 189 -8.44 4.99 17.01
CA ASN A 189 -8.74 5.36 18.37
C ASN A 189 -9.12 4.09 19.14
N HIS A 190 -8.25 3.69 20.05
CA HIS A 190 -8.51 2.64 21.05
C HIS A 190 -9.59 3.04 22.05
#